data_0059e9a9c9e8378ea0bc4aad098f6d0a
#
_entry.id   0059e9a9c9e8378ea0bc4aad098f6d0a
#
_cell.length_a   1.000
_cell.length_b   1.000
_cell.length_c   1.000
_cell.angle_alpha   90.00
_cell.angle_beta   90.00
_cell.angle_gamma   90.00
#
_symmetry.space_group_name_H-M   'P 1'
#
loop_
_entity.id
_entity.type
_entity.pdbx_description
1 polymer ?
#
loop_
_entity_poly.entity_id
_entity_poly.type
_entity_poly.pdbx_seq_one_letter_code
_entity_poly.pdbx_strand_id
1 'polypeptide(L)'
;VQLVNWGFNAWAKYDNYARDSRIGAFVESHTGLSRSEPQRHDGTGRVILEGGGIETDGRGTMLVTEEWLLSDVQVRNPGFTRADYE
;
A
#
# COMPACT_ATOMS: atom_id res chain seq x y z
N VAL A 1 4.36 5.05 -17.64
CA VAL A 1 3.93 4.02 -16.67
C VAL A 1 4.93 4.00 -15.53
N GLN A 2 4.45 3.93 -14.31
CA GLN A 2 5.26 3.89 -13.09
C GLN A 2 4.75 2.77 -12.18
N LEU A 3 5.65 2.12 -11.48
CA LEU A 3 5.29 1.16 -10.45
C LEU A 3 4.98 1.92 -9.15
N VAL A 4 3.87 1.61 -8.51
CA VAL A 4 3.56 2.09 -7.16
C VAL A 4 3.77 0.93 -6.19
N ASN A 5 4.74 1.07 -5.30
CA ASN A 5 5.12 0.03 -4.35
C ASN A 5 4.70 0.43 -2.94
N TRP A 6 3.50 0.04 -2.58
CA TRP A 6 2.98 0.24 -1.23
C TRP A 6 3.79 -0.52 -0.18
N GLY A 7 3.69 -0.12 1.06
CA GLY A 7 4.16 -0.94 2.16
C GLY A 7 3.37 -2.24 2.24
N PHE A 8 3.97 -3.27 2.83
CA PHE A 8 3.33 -4.56 3.02
C PHE A 8 3.62 -5.10 4.42
N ASN A 9 2.56 -5.49 5.13
CA ASN A 9 2.64 -6.08 6.47
C ASN A 9 1.82 -7.36 6.59
N ALA A 10 1.62 -8.06 5.48
CA ALA A 10 0.82 -9.25 5.29
C ALA A 10 -0.70 -9.03 5.49
N TRP A 11 -1.50 -9.62 4.60
CA TRP A 11 -2.96 -9.47 4.59
C TRP A 11 -3.65 -10.02 5.85
N ALA A 12 -3.08 -11.03 6.50
CA ALA A 12 -3.57 -11.60 7.75
C ALA A 12 -2.62 -11.33 8.92
N LYS A 13 -1.76 -10.31 8.81
CA LYS A 13 -0.77 -9.92 9.82
C LYS A 13 0.22 -11.04 10.16
N TYR A 14 0.54 -11.90 9.20
CA TYR A 14 1.62 -12.87 9.33
C TYR A 14 2.98 -12.16 9.43
N ASP A 15 3.92 -12.75 10.14
CA ASP A 15 5.25 -12.19 10.35
C ASP A 15 6.27 -12.61 9.29
N ASN A 16 5.95 -13.56 8.40
CA ASN A 16 6.85 -14.17 7.43
C ASN A 16 6.82 -13.53 6.02
N TYR A 17 6.53 -12.25 5.91
CA TYR A 17 6.37 -11.54 4.63
C TYR A 17 7.65 -10.85 4.10
N ALA A 18 8.82 -11.09 4.69
CA ALA A 18 10.05 -10.42 4.32
C ALA A 18 10.49 -10.64 2.85
N ARG A 19 10.10 -11.75 2.24
CA ARG A 19 10.36 -12.02 0.82
C ARG A 19 9.36 -11.27 -0.08
N ASP A 20 8.11 -11.24 0.31
CA ASP A 20 7.04 -10.57 -0.44
C ASP A 20 7.26 -9.05 -0.50
N SER A 21 7.77 -8.46 0.58
CA SER A 21 8.11 -7.03 0.63
C SER A 21 9.20 -6.61 -0.37
N ARG A 22 9.94 -7.54 -0.97
CA ARG A 22 10.98 -7.29 -1.96
C ARG A 22 10.50 -7.38 -3.41
N ILE A 23 9.26 -7.79 -3.65
CA ILE A 23 8.71 -7.99 -5.00
C ILE A 23 8.76 -6.69 -5.82
N GLY A 24 8.47 -5.54 -5.22
CA GLY A 24 8.53 -4.25 -5.92
C GLY A 24 9.91 -3.96 -6.52
N ALA A 25 10.99 -4.24 -5.78
CA ALA A 25 12.36 -4.07 -6.28
C ALA A 25 12.71 -5.06 -7.39
N PHE A 26 12.21 -6.30 -7.28
CA PHE A 26 12.38 -7.30 -8.33
C PHE A 26 11.69 -6.88 -9.64
N VAL A 27 10.44 -6.43 -9.56
CA VAL A 27 9.68 -5.97 -10.74
C VAL A 27 10.34 -4.74 -11.37
N GLU A 28 10.82 -3.78 -10.58
CA GLU A 28 11.55 -2.62 -11.06
C GLU A 28 12.80 -3.04 -11.86
N SER A 29 13.63 -3.94 -11.30
CA SER A 29 14.83 -4.42 -11.98
C SER A 29 14.55 -5.21 -13.25
N HIS A 30 13.43 -5.93 -13.30
CA HIS A 30 13.03 -6.74 -14.45
C HIS A 30 12.42 -5.92 -15.59
N THR A 31 11.65 -4.88 -15.24
CA THR A 31 10.90 -4.07 -16.23
C THR A 31 11.62 -2.80 -16.63
N GLY A 32 12.56 -2.31 -15.85
CA GLY A 32 13.20 -1.00 -16.03
C GLY A 32 12.28 0.19 -15.73
N LEU A 33 11.07 -0.05 -15.21
CA LEU A 33 10.13 1.01 -14.82
C LEU A 33 10.54 1.61 -13.47
N SER A 34 10.45 2.93 -13.36
CA SER A 34 10.71 3.61 -12.09
C SER A 34 9.64 3.24 -11.04
N ARG A 35 10.07 3.14 -9.79
CA ARG A 35 9.23 2.79 -8.66
C ARG A 35 9.02 3.99 -7.75
N SER A 36 7.76 4.23 -7.39
CA SER A 36 7.35 5.17 -6.35
C SER A 36 6.99 4.40 -5.08
N GLU A 37 7.38 4.91 -3.95
CA GLU A 37 7.08 4.34 -2.63
C GLU A 37 6.36 5.39 -1.78
N PRO A 38 5.02 5.45 -1.81
CA PRO A 38 4.27 6.43 -1.04
C PRO A 38 4.59 6.34 0.45
N GLN A 39 5.02 7.46 1.01
CA GLN A 39 5.40 7.57 2.41
C GLN A 39 4.26 8.13 3.24
N ARG A 40 4.20 7.73 4.49
CA ARG A 40 3.37 8.39 5.49
C ARG A 40 3.87 9.83 5.66
N HIS A 41 2.95 10.78 5.75
CA HIS A 41 3.35 12.18 5.91
C HIS A 41 4.00 12.48 7.27
N ASP A 42 3.82 11.61 8.27
CA ASP A 42 4.51 11.67 9.55
C ASP A 42 5.96 11.14 9.48
N GLY A 43 6.41 10.64 8.33
CA GLY A 43 7.75 10.11 8.11
C GLY A 43 8.03 8.74 8.74
N THR A 44 7.03 8.06 9.29
CA THR A 44 7.22 6.79 10.02
C THR A 44 7.30 5.56 9.11
N GLY A 45 7.24 5.71 7.79
CA GLY A 45 7.36 4.62 6.84
C GLY A 45 6.42 4.75 5.65
N ARG A 46 6.29 3.68 4.88
CA ARG A 46 5.43 3.64 3.69
C ARG A 46 3.97 3.46 4.08
N VAL A 47 3.09 4.06 3.26
CA VAL A 47 1.65 3.76 3.33
C VAL A 47 1.43 2.31 2.91
N ILE A 48 0.62 1.59 3.66
CA ILE A 48 0.29 0.18 3.39
C ILE A 48 -1.06 0.14 2.68
N LEU A 49 -1.04 -0.32 1.43
CA LEU A 49 -2.22 -0.67 0.64
C LEU A 49 -1.98 -1.99 -0.07
N GLU A 50 -3.04 -2.73 -0.28
CA GLU A 50 -3.01 -4.03 -0.97
C GLU A 50 -3.93 -4.00 -2.17
N GLY A 51 -3.55 -4.70 -3.25
CA GLY A 51 -4.37 -4.77 -4.46
C GLY A 51 -5.79 -5.29 -4.22
N GLY A 52 -5.98 -6.17 -3.23
CA GLY A 52 -7.30 -6.66 -2.84
C GLY A 52 -8.19 -5.65 -2.11
N GLY A 53 -7.62 -4.53 -1.65
CA GLY A 53 -8.34 -3.46 -0.95
C GLY A 53 -8.63 -2.22 -1.79
N ILE A 54 -8.25 -2.23 -3.07
CA ILE A 54 -8.41 -1.09 -3.98
C ILE A 54 -9.03 -1.51 -5.30
N GLU A 55 -9.81 -0.61 -5.89
CA GLU A 55 -10.35 -0.73 -7.25
C GLU A 55 -10.11 0.60 -7.98
N THR A 56 -9.79 0.57 -9.25
CA THR A 56 -9.50 1.79 -10.02
C THR A 56 -10.12 1.76 -11.40
N ASP A 57 -10.59 2.92 -11.87
CA ASP A 57 -11.10 3.10 -13.23
C ASP A 57 -9.99 3.40 -14.26
N GLY A 58 -8.73 3.51 -13.84
CA GLY A 58 -7.62 3.89 -14.71
C GLY A 58 -7.65 5.34 -15.19
N ARG A 59 -8.53 6.19 -14.64
CA ARG A 59 -8.74 7.58 -15.05
C ARG A 59 -8.58 8.58 -13.90
N GLY A 60 -8.02 8.12 -12.79
CA GLY A 60 -7.76 8.95 -11.62
C GLY A 60 -8.73 8.72 -10.46
N THR A 61 -9.69 7.79 -10.58
CA THR A 61 -10.55 7.41 -9.47
C THR A 61 -10.08 6.11 -8.85
N MET A 62 -9.99 6.07 -7.53
CA MET A 62 -9.71 4.86 -6.76
C MET A 62 -10.80 4.67 -5.70
N LEU A 63 -11.35 3.47 -5.63
CA LEU A 63 -12.31 3.07 -4.61
C LEU A 63 -11.61 2.23 -3.55
N VAL A 64 -11.91 2.49 -2.31
CA VAL A 64 -11.43 1.75 -1.14
C VAL A 64 -12.56 1.61 -0.13
N THR A 65 -12.43 0.71 0.83
CA THR A 65 -13.43 0.59 1.89
C THR A 65 -12.94 1.23 3.19
N GLU A 66 -13.83 1.92 3.89
CA GLU A 66 -13.51 2.47 5.21
C GLU A 66 -13.22 1.36 6.23
N GLU A 67 -13.91 0.23 6.13
CA GLU A 67 -13.65 -0.94 6.98
C GLU A 67 -12.17 -1.36 6.90
N TRP A 68 -11.62 -1.42 5.70
CA TRP A 68 -10.25 -1.85 5.49
C TRP A 68 -9.21 -0.80 5.91
N LEU A 69 -9.54 0.49 5.72
CA LEU A 69 -8.60 1.59 6.01
C LEU A 69 -8.69 2.12 7.44
N LEU A 70 -9.90 2.14 8.02
CA LEU A 70 -10.17 2.91 9.24
C LEU A 70 -10.72 2.08 10.40
N SER A 71 -11.14 0.81 10.17
CA SER A 71 -11.65 -0.01 11.27
C SER A 71 -10.53 -0.44 12.22
N ASP A 72 -10.83 -0.52 13.50
CA ASP A 72 -9.86 -0.95 14.52
C ASP A 72 -9.37 -2.40 14.33
N VAL A 73 -10.14 -3.22 13.62
CA VAL A 73 -9.83 -4.64 13.39
C VAL A 73 -8.98 -4.83 12.14
N GLN A 74 -9.35 -4.19 11.03
CA GLN A 74 -8.77 -4.44 9.71
C GLN A 74 -7.70 -3.41 9.30
N VAL A 75 -7.53 -2.32 10.04
CA VAL A 75 -6.64 -1.23 9.67
C VAL A 75 -5.21 -1.72 9.35
N ARG A 76 -4.71 -1.27 8.20
CA ARG A 76 -3.33 -1.54 7.75
C ARG A 76 -2.35 -0.45 8.19
N ASN A 77 -2.84 0.77 8.35
CA ASN A 77 -2.06 1.92 8.80
C ASN A 77 -2.61 2.44 10.14
N PRO A 78 -2.24 1.83 11.27
CA PRO A 78 -2.72 2.26 12.58
C PRO A 78 -2.46 3.76 12.82
N GLY A 79 -3.45 4.46 13.37
CA GLY A 79 -3.36 5.88 13.66
C GLY A 79 -3.69 6.81 12.48
N PHE A 80 -3.95 6.28 11.27
CA PHE A 80 -4.41 7.09 10.16
C PHE A 80 -5.88 7.48 10.32
N THR A 81 -6.17 8.69 9.90
CA THR A 81 -7.52 9.24 9.75
C THR A 81 -7.91 9.28 8.27
N ARG A 82 -9.16 9.61 7.97
CA ARG A 82 -9.59 9.82 6.58
C ARG A 82 -8.71 10.87 5.86
N ALA A 83 -8.39 11.97 6.52
CA ALA A 83 -7.57 13.04 5.94
C ALA A 83 -6.13 12.60 5.59
N ASP A 84 -5.67 11.50 6.16
CA ASP A 84 -4.34 10.97 5.84
C ASP A 84 -4.32 10.19 4.51
N TYR A 85 -5.50 9.84 3.99
CA TYR A 85 -5.66 9.16 2.69
C TYR A 85 -6.09 10.09 1.55
N GLU A 86 -6.60 11.29 1.85
CA GLU A 86 -7.05 12.31 0.91
C GLU A 86 -5.92 13.27 0.50
#